data_fe9ea7d45d9c8a0f66782927320ae40b
#
_entry.id   fe9ea7d45d9c8a0f66782927320ae40b
#
_cell.length_a   1.000
_cell.length_b   1.000
_cell.length_c   1.000
_cell.angle_alpha   90.00
_cell.angle_beta   90.00
_cell.angle_gamma   90.00
#
_symmetry.space_group_name_H-M   'P 1'
#
loop_
_entity.id
_entity.type
_entity.pdbx_description
1 polymer ?
#
loop_
_entity_poly.entity_id
_entity_poly.type
_entity_poly.pdbx_seq_one_letter_code
_entity_poly.pdbx_strand_id
1 'polypeptide(L)'
;MYDYLIVGAGLYGAVFAQEAKRAGKSVLVIDKRPHIAGNVYTEKVEGINVHKYGAHIFHTNNKKVWDYITRFATFNRFTNSPVANYHGELYSLPFNMYTFNRMWGVVTPEEAAAKIEEQRQAAGITEPSNLEEQAISLVGTDIYEKLIKGYTEKQWGRPCTELPAFIIKRLPVRLTFDNNYFNALYQGIPVGGYTKMVAN
;
A
#
# COMPACT_ATOMS: atom_id res chain seq x y z
N MET A 1 20.86 -22.61 -26.79
CA MET A 1 19.39 -22.37 -26.82
C MET A 1 18.93 -22.19 -25.38
N TYR A 2 18.07 -21.22 -25.07
CA TYR A 2 17.51 -21.05 -23.72
C TYR A 2 16.22 -21.84 -23.57
N ASP A 3 15.99 -22.43 -22.39
CA ASP A 3 14.72 -23.09 -22.06
C ASP A 3 13.57 -22.09 -21.87
N TYR A 4 13.88 -20.91 -21.32
CA TYR A 4 12.88 -19.85 -21.06
C TYR A 4 13.38 -18.47 -21.46
N LEU A 5 12.50 -17.70 -22.09
CA LEU A 5 12.62 -16.26 -22.27
C LEU A 5 11.68 -15.58 -21.28
N ILE A 6 12.22 -14.73 -20.37
CA ILE A 6 11.48 -14.01 -19.37
C ILE A 6 11.47 -12.54 -19.76
N VAL A 7 10.28 -11.97 -19.98
CA VAL A 7 10.11 -10.57 -20.33
C VAL A 7 9.71 -9.79 -19.07
N GLY A 8 10.64 -8.99 -18.59
CA GLY A 8 10.51 -8.20 -17.36
C GLY A 8 11.43 -8.69 -16.23
N ALA A 9 12.37 -7.83 -15.81
CA ALA A 9 13.31 -8.09 -14.73
C ALA A 9 12.84 -7.57 -13.36
N GLY A 10 11.52 -7.50 -13.14
CA GLY A 10 10.90 -7.19 -11.84
C GLY A 10 10.93 -8.41 -10.92
N LEU A 11 10.31 -8.28 -9.71
CA LEU A 11 10.30 -9.36 -8.71
C LEU A 11 9.76 -10.68 -9.25
N TYR A 12 8.68 -10.65 -10.04
CA TYR A 12 8.09 -11.87 -10.61
C TYR A 12 9.09 -12.59 -11.54
N GLY A 13 9.67 -11.84 -12.49
CA GLY A 13 10.64 -12.40 -13.43
C GLY A 13 11.90 -12.90 -12.74
N ALA A 14 12.39 -12.19 -11.73
CA ALA A 14 13.56 -12.57 -10.94
C ALA A 14 13.31 -13.88 -10.17
N VAL A 15 12.16 -14.02 -9.50
CA VAL A 15 11.80 -15.26 -8.79
C VAL A 15 11.65 -16.43 -9.76
N PHE A 16 10.98 -16.22 -10.88
CA PHE A 16 10.85 -17.28 -11.89
C PHE A 16 12.21 -17.72 -12.45
N ALA A 17 13.09 -16.75 -12.77
CA ALA A 17 14.43 -17.02 -13.25
C ALA A 17 15.25 -17.84 -12.24
N GLN A 18 15.20 -17.46 -10.96
CA GLN A 18 15.89 -18.15 -9.89
C GLN A 18 15.41 -19.59 -9.71
N GLU A 19 14.10 -19.81 -9.68
CA GLU A 19 13.55 -21.17 -9.53
C GLU A 19 13.78 -22.03 -10.77
N ALA A 20 13.70 -21.47 -11.97
CA ALA A 20 14.05 -22.18 -13.21
C ALA A 20 15.53 -22.60 -13.21
N LYS A 21 16.43 -21.71 -12.80
CA LYS A 21 17.85 -22.06 -12.65
C LYS A 21 18.09 -23.16 -11.62
N ARG A 22 17.40 -23.12 -10.48
CA ARG A 22 17.47 -24.19 -9.48
C ARG A 22 16.97 -25.52 -10.00
N ALA A 23 16.05 -25.51 -10.97
CA ALA A 23 15.57 -26.70 -11.68
C ALA A 23 16.45 -27.09 -12.87
N GLY A 24 17.66 -26.54 -12.99
CA GLY A 24 18.62 -26.87 -14.05
C GLY A 24 18.29 -26.30 -15.43
N LYS A 25 17.40 -25.31 -15.50
CA LYS A 25 16.99 -24.67 -16.76
C LYS A 25 17.86 -23.46 -17.09
N SER A 26 18.06 -23.26 -18.40
CA SER A 26 18.71 -22.05 -18.92
C SER A 26 17.68 -20.96 -19.20
N VAL A 27 17.95 -19.73 -18.74
CA VAL A 27 17.01 -18.62 -18.86
C VAL A 27 17.68 -17.39 -19.47
N LEU A 28 16.91 -16.65 -20.28
CA LEU A 28 17.26 -15.31 -20.74
C LEU A 28 16.19 -14.36 -20.19
N VAL A 29 16.63 -13.33 -19.46
CA VAL A 29 15.75 -12.27 -18.95
C VAL A 29 16.00 -11.01 -19.75
N ILE A 30 14.94 -10.40 -20.27
CA ILE A 30 14.99 -9.12 -20.98
C ILE A 30 14.05 -8.11 -20.32
N ASP A 31 14.43 -6.84 -20.32
CA ASP A 31 13.59 -5.74 -19.83
C ASP A 31 13.75 -4.51 -20.75
N LYS A 32 12.71 -3.70 -20.85
CA LYS A 32 12.76 -2.44 -21.61
C LYS A 32 13.49 -1.33 -20.85
N ARG A 33 13.60 -1.45 -19.53
CA ARG A 33 14.30 -0.49 -18.66
C ARG A 33 15.79 -0.83 -18.60
N PRO A 34 16.68 0.16 -18.44
CA PRO A 34 18.12 -0.05 -18.34
C PRO A 34 18.58 -0.59 -16.97
N HIS A 35 17.64 -1.12 -16.18
CA HIS A 35 17.91 -1.63 -14.83
C HIS A 35 17.00 -2.84 -14.50
N ILE A 36 17.44 -3.67 -13.57
CA ILE A 36 16.66 -4.75 -12.96
C ILE A 36 15.71 -4.23 -11.88
N ALA A 37 15.00 -5.13 -11.22
CA ALA A 37 14.06 -4.89 -10.11
C ALA A 37 12.73 -4.22 -10.50
N GLY A 38 12.51 -3.84 -11.76
CA GLY A 38 11.21 -3.33 -12.20
C GLY A 38 10.72 -2.14 -11.36
N ASN A 39 9.51 -2.22 -10.85
CA ASN A 39 8.91 -1.14 -10.04
C ASN A 39 9.50 -1.02 -8.62
N VAL A 40 10.18 -2.03 -8.11
CA VAL A 40 10.87 -1.94 -6.81
C VAL A 40 12.30 -1.44 -6.94
N TYR A 41 12.69 -0.95 -8.12
CA TYR A 41 14.02 -0.41 -8.34
C TYR A 41 14.36 0.67 -7.30
N THR A 42 15.49 0.46 -6.65
CA THR A 42 16.04 1.36 -5.64
C THR A 42 17.44 1.79 -6.10
N GLU A 43 17.65 3.08 -6.15
CA GLU A 43 18.97 3.66 -6.46
C GLU A 43 19.54 4.38 -5.22
N LYS A 44 20.86 4.46 -5.15
CA LYS A 44 21.53 5.17 -4.06
C LYS A 44 21.88 6.58 -4.52
N VAL A 45 21.27 7.57 -3.87
CA VAL A 45 21.55 9.00 -4.11
C VAL A 45 22.02 9.63 -2.81
N GLU A 46 23.20 10.21 -2.79
CA GLU A 46 23.81 10.84 -1.61
C GLU A 46 23.79 9.97 -0.35
N GLY A 47 23.98 8.66 -0.52
CA GLY A 47 23.94 7.68 0.58
C GLY A 47 22.55 7.19 0.98
N ILE A 48 21.49 7.76 0.40
CA ILE A 48 20.08 7.41 0.68
C ILE A 48 19.58 6.40 -0.36
N ASN A 49 18.86 5.38 0.07
CA ASN A 49 18.19 4.45 -0.82
C ASN A 49 16.86 5.07 -1.29
N VAL A 50 16.80 5.48 -2.56
CA VAL A 50 15.63 6.12 -3.17
C VAL A 50 14.82 5.09 -3.94
N HIS A 51 13.55 4.91 -3.57
CA HIS A 51 12.58 4.09 -4.32
C HIS A 51 12.07 4.89 -5.51
N LYS A 52 12.59 4.60 -6.71
CA LYS A 52 12.37 5.42 -7.91
C LYS A 52 10.90 5.51 -8.35
N TYR A 53 10.15 4.44 -8.17
CA TYR A 53 8.77 4.31 -8.65
C TYR A 53 7.73 4.28 -7.52
N GLY A 54 8.03 4.94 -6.41
CA GLY A 54 7.18 4.98 -5.22
C GLY A 54 7.65 4.03 -4.12
N ALA A 55 7.19 4.30 -2.91
CA ALA A 55 7.56 3.51 -1.75
C ALA A 55 7.02 2.08 -1.84
N HIS A 56 7.91 1.12 -1.67
CA HIS A 56 7.56 -0.29 -1.59
C HIS A 56 8.02 -0.83 -0.24
N ILE A 57 7.07 -1.28 0.55
CA ILE A 57 7.32 -1.94 1.83
C ILE A 57 6.92 -3.40 1.67
N PHE A 58 7.87 -4.32 1.86
CA PHE A 58 7.56 -5.74 1.82
C PHE A 58 6.74 -6.13 3.04
N HIS A 59 5.64 -6.84 2.82
CA HIS A 59 4.81 -7.36 3.90
C HIS A 59 4.14 -8.68 3.50
N THR A 60 4.02 -9.61 4.44
CA THR A 60 3.36 -10.90 4.22
C THR A 60 2.97 -11.58 5.53
N ASN A 61 1.93 -12.39 5.51
CA ASN A 61 1.58 -13.35 6.57
C ASN A 61 2.08 -14.77 6.23
N ASN A 62 2.59 -14.98 5.03
CA ASN A 62 3.04 -16.29 4.58
C ASN A 62 4.51 -16.51 4.96
N LYS A 63 4.73 -17.39 5.94
CA LYS A 63 6.09 -17.71 6.41
C LYS A 63 6.99 -18.27 5.29
N LYS A 64 6.45 -19.06 4.34
CA LYS A 64 7.25 -19.59 3.23
C LYS A 64 7.78 -18.48 2.33
N VAL A 65 6.96 -17.44 2.08
CA VAL A 65 7.37 -16.27 1.30
C VAL A 65 8.42 -15.47 2.05
N TRP A 66 8.26 -15.27 3.35
CA TRP A 66 9.25 -14.61 4.20
C TRP A 66 10.59 -15.35 4.22
N ASP A 67 10.57 -16.66 4.47
CA ASP A 67 11.76 -17.51 4.48
C ASP A 67 12.46 -17.54 3.12
N TYR A 68 11.70 -17.45 2.04
CA TYR A 68 12.24 -17.37 0.69
C TYR A 68 12.99 -16.06 0.46
N ILE A 69 12.33 -14.91 0.74
CA ILE A 69 12.89 -13.60 0.41
C ILE A 69 14.08 -13.21 1.30
N THR A 70 14.09 -13.66 2.56
CA THR A 70 15.18 -13.41 3.50
C THR A 70 16.48 -14.16 3.16
N ARG A 71 16.43 -15.07 2.20
CA ARG A 71 17.66 -15.69 1.64
C ARG A 71 18.47 -14.71 0.79
N PHE A 72 17.84 -13.68 0.24
CA PHE A 72 18.46 -12.73 -0.68
C PHE A 72 18.80 -11.39 -0.04
N ALA A 73 18.18 -11.05 1.09
CA ALA A 73 18.46 -9.82 1.81
C ALA A 73 18.08 -9.92 3.29
N THR A 74 18.77 -9.16 4.13
CA THR A 74 18.31 -8.86 5.48
C THR A 74 17.29 -7.74 5.40
N PHE A 75 16.19 -7.86 6.14
CA PHE A 75 15.16 -6.83 6.23
C PHE A 75 15.29 -6.05 7.53
N ASN A 76 15.06 -4.75 7.48
CA ASN A 76 14.90 -3.94 8.67
C ASN A 76 13.51 -4.18 9.30
N ARG A 77 13.25 -3.55 10.45
CA ARG A 77 11.94 -3.63 11.12
C ARG A 77 11.08 -2.40 10.80
N PHE A 78 11.13 -1.92 9.56
CA PHE A 78 10.35 -0.76 9.17
C PHE A 78 8.85 -1.02 9.33
N THR A 79 8.20 -0.21 10.15
CA THR A 79 6.74 -0.20 10.29
C THR A 79 6.19 0.97 9.48
N ASN A 80 5.30 0.67 8.53
CA ASN A 80 4.69 1.70 7.70
C ASN A 80 3.58 2.40 8.49
N SER A 81 3.83 3.65 8.88
CA SER A 81 2.87 4.51 9.61
C SER A 81 2.68 5.81 8.84
N PRO A 82 1.93 5.79 7.73
CA PRO A 82 1.73 6.98 6.91
C PRO A 82 0.88 8.03 7.64
N VAL A 83 1.12 9.29 7.28
CA VAL A 83 0.38 10.44 7.78
C VAL A 83 -0.17 11.21 6.59
N ALA A 84 -1.47 11.52 6.62
CA ALA A 84 -2.11 12.41 5.67
C ALA A 84 -2.00 13.86 6.16
N ASN A 85 -1.73 14.77 5.24
CA ASN A 85 -1.78 16.20 5.47
C ASN A 85 -2.98 16.79 4.68
N TYR A 86 -3.96 17.29 5.39
CA TYR A 86 -5.10 17.98 4.82
C TYR A 86 -5.08 19.45 5.27
N HIS A 87 -4.69 20.34 4.37
CA HIS A 87 -4.59 21.80 4.64
C HIS A 87 -3.83 22.16 5.92
N GLY A 88 -2.76 21.44 6.25
CA GLY A 88 -1.95 21.64 7.45
C GLY A 88 -2.40 20.81 8.66
N GLU A 89 -3.55 20.17 8.63
CA GLU A 89 -3.98 19.20 9.63
C GLU A 89 -3.39 17.82 9.34
N LEU A 90 -2.75 17.21 10.33
CA LEU A 90 -2.13 15.89 10.19
C LEU A 90 -3.03 14.80 10.78
N TYR A 91 -3.23 13.74 10.00
CA TYR A 91 -4.05 12.60 10.38
C TYR A 91 -3.26 11.29 10.19
N SER A 92 -3.33 10.40 11.19
CA SER A 92 -2.75 9.06 11.08
C SER A 92 -3.52 8.19 10.09
N LEU A 93 -2.80 7.32 9.38
CA LEU A 93 -3.37 6.28 8.53
C LEU A 93 -2.84 4.89 8.96
N PRO A 94 -3.63 3.81 8.80
CA PRO A 94 -5.01 3.74 8.29
C PRO A 94 -5.97 4.50 9.21
N PHE A 95 -7.25 4.63 8.81
CA PHE A 95 -8.29 5.27 9.64
C PHE A 95 -8.45 4.50 10.95
N ASN A 96 -7.92 5.07 12.03
CA ASN A 96 -7.85 4.43 13.34
C ASN A 96 -8.20 5.42 14.45
N MET A 97 -8.15 5.00 15.71
CA MET A 97 -8.54 5.85 16.84
C MET A 97 -7.72 7.15 16.95
N TYR A 98 -6.45 7.18 16.51
CA TYR A 98 -5.69 8.44 16.44
C TYR A 98 -6.27 9.39 15.38
N THR A 99 -6.73 8.84 14.23
CA THR A 99 -7.41 9.62 13.19
C THR A 99 -8.70 10.23 13.71
N PHE A 100 -9.54 9.42 14.37
CA PHE A 100 -10.85 9.83 14.87
C PHE A 100 -10.74 10.78 16.06
N ASN A 101 -9.80 10.54 16.96
CA ASN A 101 -9.51 11.47 18.05
C ASN A 101 -9.07 12.84 17.51
N ARG A 102 -8.17 12.86 16.52
CA ARG A 102 -7.72 14.11 15.89
C ARG A 102 -8.85 14.83 15.15
N MET A 103 -9.75 14.10 14.50
CA MET A 103 -10.82 14.65 13.67
C MET A 103 -12.01 15.14 14.47
N TRP A 104 -12.41 14.39 15.50
CA TRP A 104 -13.67 14.58 16.23
C TRP A 104 -13.50 14.73 17.75
N GLY A 105 -12.30 14.56 18.30
CA GLY A 105 -12.06 14.59 19.75
C GLY A 105 -12.55 13.36 20.50
N VAL A 106 -13.01 12.32 19.82
CA VAL A 106 -13.50 11.08 20.43
C VAL A 106 -12.36 10.29 21.06
N VAL A 107 -12.62 9.59 22.15
CA VAL A 107 -11.60 8.86 22.93
C VAL A 107 -11.86 7.36 23.02
N THR A 108 -13.12 6.93 22.79
CA THR A 108 -13.49 5.49 22.82
C THR A 108 -13.87 4.97 21.45
N PRO A 109 -13.72 3.64 21.22
CA PRO A 109 -14.19 2.98 20.00
C PRO A 109 -15.68 3.20 19.74
N GLU A 110 -16.49 3.20 20.78
CA GLU A 110 -17.95 3.38 20.71
C GLU A 110 -18.31 4.79 20.22
N GLU A 111 -17.64 5.82 20.73
CA GLU A 111 -17.82 7.21 20.28
C GLU A 111 -17.44 7.36 18.80
N ALA A 112 -16.32 6.77 18.39
CA ALA A 112 -15.87 6.81 17.01
C ALA A 112 -16.87 6.10 16.07
N ALA A 113 -17.34 4.91 16.46
CA ALA A 113 -18.34 4.16 15.70
C ALA A 113 -19.67 4.93 15.59
N ALA A 114 -20.13 5.53 16.67
CA ALA A 114 -21.34 6.35 16.69
C ALA A 114 -21.21 7.56 15.77
N LYS A 115 -20.04 8.22 15.75
CA LYS A 115 -19.80 9.38 14.88
C LYS A 115 -19.78 9.02 13.40
N ILE A 116 -19.19 7.89 13.04
CA ILE A 116 -19.21 7.36 11.67
C ILE A 116 -20.66 7.06 11.27
N GLU A 117 -21.40 6.38 12.13
CA GLU A 117 -22.79 5.99 11.84
C GLU A 117 -23.73 7.20 11.72
N GLU A 118 -23.58 8.21 12.58
CA GLU A 118 -24.30 9.49 12.48
C GLU A 118 -24.13 10.12 11.08
N GLN A 119 -22.91 10.17 10.58
CA GLN A 119 -22.63 10.78 9.27
C GLN A 119 -23.15 9.92 8.09
N ARG A 120 -23.06 8.60 8.22
CA ARG A 120 -23.62 7.67 7.22
C ARG A 120 -25.14 7.82 7.12
N GLN A 121 -25.83 7.90 8.26
CA GLN A 121 -27.27 8.10 8.31
C GLN A 121 -27.68 9.48 7.78
N ALA A 122 -26.94 10.54 8.13
CA ALA A 122 -27.17 11.88 7.62
C ALA A 122 -27.02 11.97 6.09
N ALA A 123 -26.11 11.20 5.50
CA ALA A 123 -25.95 11.13 4.06
C ALA A 123 -27.08 10.40 3.35
N GLY A 124 -27.79 9.46 4.03
CA GLY A 124 -28.95 8.75 3.51
C GLY A 124 -28.72 7.91 2.25
N ILE A 125 -27.46 7.50 1.99
CA ILE A 125 -27.09 6.77 0.78
C ILE A 125 -27.32 5.28 0.99
N THR A 126 -28.30 4.71 0.27
CA THR A 126 -28.63 3.28 0.32
C THR A 126 -28.06 2.51 -0.85
N GLU A 127 -28.02 3.10 -2.04
CA GLU A 127 -27.50 2.51 -3.27
C GLU A 127 -26.50 3.46 -3.92
N PRO A 128 -25.20 3.37 -3.55
CA PRO A 128 -24.18 4.27 -4.08
C PRO A 128 -23.93 4.06 -5.57
N SER A 129 -24.06 5.10 -6.36
CA SER A 129 -23.89 5.10 -7.82
C SER A 129 -22.47 5.38 -8.29
N ASN A 130 -21.66 6.02 -7.44
CA ASN A 130 -20.30 6.44 -7.74
C ASN A 130 -19.38 6.26 -6.52
N LEU A 131 -18.07 6.54 -6.70
CA LEU A 131 -17.06 6.34 -5.67
C LEU A 131 -17.27 7.27 -4.45
N GLU A 132 -17.71 8.52 -4.66
CA GLU A 132 -18.00 9.45 -3.57
C GLU A 132 -19.10 8.90 -2.66
N GLU A 133 -20.24 8.55 -3.24
CA GLU A 133 -21.37 7.99 -2.50
C GLU A 133 -20.99 6.68 -1.79
N GLN A 134 -20.22 5.82 -2.47
CA GLN A 134 -19.73 4.58 -1.87
C GLN A 134 -18.82 4.85 -0.67
N ALA A 135 -17.89 5.79 -0.78
CA ALA A 135 -16.99 6.14 0.32
C ALA A 135 -17.76 6.72 1.51
N ILE A 136 -18.65 7.68 1.27
CA ILE A 136 -19.48 8.31 2.32
C ILE A 136 -20.37 7.26 3.01
N SER A 137 -20.97 6.36 2.26
CA SER A 137 -21.78 5.27 2.83
C SER A 137 -20.99 4.29 3.71
N LEU A 138 -19.66 4.23 3.54
CA LEU A 138 -18.79 3.34 4.32
C LEU A 138 -18.21 4.03 5.57
N VAL A 139 -17.76 5.27 5.44
CA VAL A 139 -16.93 5.92 6.48
C VAL A 139 -17.41 7.32 6.91
N GLY A 140 -18.47 7.84 6.28
CA GLY A 140 -19.00 9.19 6.54
C GLY A 140 -18.30 10.29 5.74
N THR A 141 -18.88 11.48 5.79
CA THR A 141 -18.48 12.63 4.96
C THR A 141 -17.12 13.17 5.35
N ASP A 142 -16.81 13.31 6.63
CA ASP A 142 -15.56 13.94 7.08
C ASP A 142 -14.32 13.15 6.65
N ILE A 143 -14.37 11.81 6.79
CA ILE A 143 -13.28 10.94 6.36
C ILE A 143 -13.14 10.97 4.84
N TYR A 144 -14.26 10.96 4.11
CA TYR A 144 -14.25 11.07 2.66
C TYR A 144 -13.58 12.37 2.21
N GLU A 145 -14.08 13.51 2.65
CA GLU A 145 -13.60 14.84 2.21
C GLU A 145 -12.13 15.06 2.57
N LYS A 146 -11.72 14.72 3.80
CA LYS A 146 -10.38 15.03 4.29
C LYS A 146 -9.31 14.02 3.83
N LEU A 147 -9.65 12.72 3.70
CA LEU A 147 -8.64 11.68 3.60
C LEU A 147 -8.76 10.78 2.34
N ILE A 148 -9.88 10.82 1.63
CA ILE A 148 -10.11 9.96 0.47
C ILE A 148 -10.17 10.75 -0.84
N LYS A 149 -11.00 11.77 -0.89
CA LYS A 149 -11.32 12.53 -2.11
C LYS A 149 -10.06 13.04 -2.83
N GLY A 150 -9.28 13.88 -2.16
CA GLY A 150 -8.13 14.52 -2.79
C GLY A 150 -7.06 13.53 -3.27
N TYR A 151 -6.80 12.47 -2.50
CA TYR A 151 -5.90 11.41 -2.91
C TYR A 151 -6.43 10.65 -4.12
N THR A 152 -7.70 10.26 -4.09
CA THR A 152 -8.33 9.49 -5.15
C THR A 152 -8.40 10.27 -6.47
N GLU A 153 -8.86 11.52 -6.42
CA GLU A 153 -8.94 12.39 -7.60
C GLU A 153 -7.57 12.64 -8.21
N LYS A 154 -6.54 12.85 -7.38
CA LYS A 154 -5.15 12.96 -7.85
C LYS A 154 -4.66 11.68 -8.56
N GLN A 155 -4.97 10.50 -8.02
CA GLN A 155 -4.54 9.23 -8.60
C GLN A 155 -5.25 8.92 -9.93
N TRP A 156 -6.54 9.21 -10.02
CA TRP A 156 -7.35 8.88 -11.18
C TRP A 156 -7.45 10.00 -12.21
N GLY A 157 -7.06 11.25 -11.85
CA GLY A 157 -7.17 12.42 -12.70
C GLY A 157 -8.62 12.80 -13.03
N ARG A 158 -9.60 12.36 -12.21
CA ARG A 158 -11.03 12.56 -12.41
C ARG A 158 -11.74 12.77 -11.06
N PRO A 159 -12.86 13.51 -11.02
CA PRO A 159 -13.69 13.64 -9.83
C PRO A 159 -14.20 12.28 -9.32
N CYS A 160 -14.32 12.13 -8.01
CA CYS A 160 -14.85 10.91 -7.39
C CYS A 160 -16.28 10.59 -7.82
N THR A 161 -17.09 11.60 -8.15
CA THR A 161 -18.45 11.47 -8.69
C THR A 161 -18.54 10.82 -10.07
N GLU A 162 -17.42 10.82 -10.83
CA GLU A 162 -17.32 10.18 -12.14
C GLU A 162 -16.68 8.78 -12.09
N LEU A 163 -16.21 8.36 -10.92
CA LEU A 163 -15.57 7.08 -10.73
C LEU A 163 -16.56 6.01 -10.25
N PRO A 164 -16.50 4.79 -10.78
CA PRO A 164 -17.41 3.72 -10.37
C PRO A 164 -17.30 3.36 -8.88
N ALA A 165 -18.42 3.11 -8.23
CA ALA A 165 -18.50 2.74 -6.81
C ALA A 165 -17.66 1.50 -6.46
N PHE A 166 -17.53 0.53 -7.37
CA PHE A 166 -16.80 -0.72 -7.12
C PHE A 166 -15.28 -0.53 -6.89
N ILE A 167 -14.71 0.61 -7.21
CA ILE A 167 -13.29 0.93 -6.96
C ILE A 167 -13.00 0.89 -5.45
N ILE A 168 -13.95 1.35 -4.63
CA ILE A 168 -13.89 1.27 -3.17
C ILE A 168 -15.00 0.35 -2.66
N LYS A 169 -14.74 -0.96 -2.65
CA LYS A 169 -15.72 -1.92 -2.10
C LYS A 169 -15.77 -1.92 -0.58
N ARG A 170 -14.69 -1.56 0.07
CA ARG A 170 -14.54 -1.49 1.53
C ARG A 170 -13.39 -0.57 1.89
N LEU A 171 -13.52 0.13 2.99
CA LEU A 171 -12.48 0.94 3.60
C LEU A 171 -12.20 0.37 5.00
N PRO A 172 -10.96 0.03 5.32
CA PRO A 172 -10.61 -0.51 6.63
C PRO A 172 -10.69 0.57 7.69
N VAL A 173 -11.72 0.53 8.51
CA VAL A 173 -11.83 1.31 9.75
C VAL A 173 -11.32 0.46 10.90
N ARG A 174 -10.41 0.99 11.70
CA ARG A 174 -9.83 0.31 12.86
C ARG A 174 -10.18 1.08 14.14
N LEU A 175 -10.97 0.47 14.98
CA LEU A 175 -11.32 1.03 16.29
C LEU A 175 -10.26 0.70 17.36
N THR A 176 -8.99 0.87 17.00
CA THR A 176 -7.82 0.63 17.84
C THR A 176 -6.80 1.73 17.67
N PHE A 177 -5.95 1.95 18.65
CA PHE A 177 -4.80 2.88 18.61
C PHE A 177 -3.57 2.17 18.00
N ASP A 178 -3.64 1.86 16.70
CA ASP A 178 -2.55 1.22 15.98
C ASP A 178 -2.31 1.92 14.63
N ASN A 179 -1.12 2.50 14.48
CA ASN A 179 -0.68 3.21 13.27
C ASN A 179 0.03 2.30 12.26
N ASN A 180 0.24 1.01 12.55
CA ASN A 180 0.81 0.11 11.58
C ASN A 180 -0.16 -0.09 10.41
N TYR A 181 0.23 0.39 9.22
CA TYR A 181 -0.63 0.32 8.03
C TYR A 181 -0.96 -1.11 7.63
N PHE A 182 0.00 -2.03 7.77
CA PHE A 182 -0.18 -3.43 7.39
C PHE A 182 -0.48 -4.32 8.61
N ASN A 183 -1.45 -5.22 8.48
CA ASN A 183 -1.71 -6.28 9.47
C ASN A 183 -0.89 -7.54 9.16
N ALA A 184 0.37 -7.36 8.78
CA ALA A 184 1.25 -8.46 8.40
C ALA A 184 2.20 -8.83 9.52
N LEU A 185 2.38 -10.14 9.74
CA LEU A 185 3.34 -10.67 10.71
C LEU A 185 4.79 -10.30 10.35
N TYR A 186 5.08 -10.27 9.07
CA TYR A 186 6.40 -9.95 8.53
C TYR A 186 6.30 -8.70 7.67
N GLN A 187 7.10 -7.69 7.96
CA GLN A 187 7.21 -6.49 7.15
C GLN A 187 8.59 -5.85 7.29
N GLY A 188 8.98 -5.06 6.31
CA GLY A 188 10.23 -4.35 6.32
C GLY A 188 10.69 -3.90 4.93
N ILE A 189 11.85 -3.27 4.90
CA ILE A 189 12.53 -2.86 3.69
C ILE A 189 13.88 -3.57 3.65
N PRO A 190 14.31 -4.13 2.49
CA PRO A 190 15.59 -4.81 2.40
C PRO A 190 16.75 -3.83 2.63
N VAL A 191 17.68 -4.21 3.49
CA VAL A 191 18.88 -3.42 3.78
C VAL A 191 19.73 -3.33 2.52
N GLY A 192 20.01 -2.09 2.09
CA GLY A 192 20.71 -1.81 0.84
C GLY A 192 19.82 -1.67 -0.39
N GLY A 193 18.48 -1.78 -0.21
CA GLY A 193 17.48 -1.55 -1.26
C GLY A 193 17.10 -2.80 -2.04
N TYR A 194 15.98 -2.72 -2.74
CA TYR A 194 15.42 -3.85 -3.50
C TYR A 194 16.28 -4.24 -4.70
N THR A 195 16.94 -3.29 -5.36
CA THR A 195 17.80 -3.60 -6.51
C THR A 195 18.91 -4.54 -6.11
N LYS A 196 19.54 -4.30 -4.95
CA LYS A 196 20.57 -5.19 -4.40
C LYS A 196 20.00 -6.59 -4.09
N MET A 197 18.82 -6.65 -3.50
CA MET A 197 18.16 -7.92 -3.20
C MET A 197 17.86 -8.74 -4.47
N VAL A 198 17.44 -8.07 -5.55
CA VAL A 198 17.15 -8.74 -6.84
C VAL A 198 18.45 -9.18 -7.55
N ALA A 199 19.56 -8.50 -7.30
CA ALA A 199 20.87 -8.85 -7.86
C ALA A 199 21.54 -10.06 -7.18
N ASN A 200 21.17 -10.39 -5.94
CA ASN A 200 21.69 -11.51 -5.15
C ASN A 200 21.07 -12.85 -5.57
#